data_bbf84e849a9364846aba2c5d04844bba
#
_entry.id   bbf84e849a9364846aba2c5d04844bba
#
_cell.length_a   1.000
_cell.length_b   1.000
_cell.length_c   1.000
_cell.angle_alpha   90.00
_cell.angle_beta   90.00
_cell.angle_gamma   90.00
#
_symmetry.space_group_name_H-M   'P 1'
#
loop_
_entity.id
_entity.type
_entity.pdbx_description
1 polymer ?
#
loop_
_entity_poly.entity_id
_entity_poly.type
_entity_poly.pdbx_seq_one_letter_code
_entity_poly.pdbx_strand_id
1 'polypeptide(L)'
;MAENKTKETNESVDDFLNSIEHEGKKADSFRILEMMKDITGLPPKKWGDAMIGFGNYHYKYKSGHEGDIFQVGFSPRKSYLSFYLFYGYKHHPLMTKLGKHKGGKACLNINKLADVDEDILYKLIEFGFLSSAGGDNPYAKMESC
;
A
#
# COMPACT_ATOMS: atom_id res chain seq x y z
N MET A 1 -20.44 -15.43 -10.31
CA MET A 1 -19.10 -15.29 -9.73
C MET A 1 -18.99 -13.93 -9.05
N ALA A 2 -18.53 -13.93 -7.82
CA ALA A 2 -18.39 -12.67 -7.08
C ALA A 2 -17.31 -11.79 -7.70
N GLU A 3 -17.59 -10.51 -7.86
CA GLU A 3 -16.61 -9.55 -8.32
C GLU A 3 -15.64 -9.22 -7.19
N ASN A 4 -14.39 -8.96 -7.55
CA ASN A 4 -13.40 -8.46 -6.61
C ASN A 4 -13.81 -7.04 -6.19
N LYS A 5 -13.77 -6.75 -4.90
CA LYS A 5 -14.12 -5.42 -4.38
C LYS A 5 -13.04 -4.38 -4.70
N THR A 6 -11.79 -4.82 -4.75
CA THR A 6 -10.66 -3.94 -5.06
C THR A 6 -10.28 -4.10 -6.52
N LYS A 7 -10.50 -3.06 -7.30
CA LYS A 7 -10.18 -3.03 -8.73
C LYS A 7 -9.51 -1.73 -9.09
N GLU A 8 -8.62 -1.80 -10.09
CA GLU A 8 -8.04 -0.61 -10.68
C GLU A 8 -9.15 0.22 -11.35
N THR A 9 -9.09 1.53 -11.19
CA THR A 9 -10.04 2.46 -11.79
C THR A 9 -9.30 3.48 -12.66
N ASN A 10 -10.06 4.24 -13.45
CA ASN A 10 -9.52 5.33 -14.27
C ASN A 10 -9.61 6.68 -13.56
N GLU A 11 -9.96 6.69 -12.28
CA GLU A 11 -10.09 7.93 -11.53
C GLU A 11 -8.73 8.59 -11.31
N SER A 12 -8.72 9.92 -11.25
CA SER A 12 -7.50 10.68 -11.05
C SER A 12 -6.97 10.53 -9.61
N VAL A 13 -5.73 10.06 -9.49
CA VAL A 13 -5.04 9.97 -8.21
C VAL A 13 -4.84 11.36 -7.62
N ASP A 14 -4.42 12.33 -8.43
CA ASP A 14 -4.19 13.70 -7.97
C ASP A 14 -5.48 14.34 -7.44
N ASP A 15 -6.59 14.16 -8.14
CA ASP A 15 -7.88 14.70 -7.69
C ASP A 15 -8.30 14.07 -6.37
N PHE A 16 -8.10 12.75 -6.23
CA PHE A 16 -8.42 12.05 -4.99
C PHE A 16 -7.60 12.61 -3.83
N LEU A 17 -6.28 12.74 -4.00
CA LEU A 17 -5.42 13.27 -2.94
C LEU A 17 -5.71 14.74 -2.63
N ASN A 18 -6.06 15.52 -3.64
CA ASN A 18 -6.42 16.93 -3.43
C ASN A 18 -7.74 17.09 -2.67
N SER A 19 -8.58 16.06 -2.65
CA SER A 19 -9.83 16.08 -1.90
C SER A 19 -9.66 15.89 -0.40
N ILE A 20 -8.46 15.52 0.05
CA ILE A 20 -8.18 15.32 1.48
C ILE A 20 -8.23 16.68 2.18
N GLU A 21 -9.10 16.82 3.19
CA GLU A 21 -9.29 18.08 3.90
C GLU A 21 -8.17 18.39 4.89
N HIS A 22 -7.64 17.38 5.56
CA HIS A 22 -6.57 17.55 6.54
C HIS A 22 -5.24 17.85 5.84
N GLU A 23 -4.73 19.08 6.03
CA GLU A 23 -3.53 19.55 5.32
C GLU A 23 -2.30 18.67 5.54
N GLY A 24 -2.04 18.27 6.79
CA GLY A 24 -0.91 17.41 7.10
C GLY A 24 -0.99 16.04 6.44
N LYS A 25 -2.17 15.44 6.47
CA LYS A 25 -2.40 14.15 5.81
C LYS A 25 -2.26 14.27 4.29
N LYS A 26 -2.77 15.35 3.72
CA LYS A 26 -2.66 15.61 2.29
C LYS A 26 -1.19 15.73 1.88
N ALA A 27 -0.41 16.52 2.62
CA ALA A 27 1.03 16.67 2.37
C ALA A 27 1.76 15.33 2.48
N ASP A 28 1.48 14.56 3.53
CA ASP A 28 2.07 13.23 3.74
C ASP A 28 1.70 12.29 2.60
N SER A 29 0.45 12.35 2.13
CA SER A 29 -0.01 11.48 1.04
C SER A 29 0.72 11.77 -0.26
N PHE A 30 0.95 13.03 -0.59
CA PHE A 30 1.72 13.38 -1.77
C PHE A 30 3.19 12.98 -1.62
N ARG A 31 3.74 13.07 -0.40
CA ARG A 31 5.10 12.61 -0.12
C ARG A 31 5.23 11.11 -0.34
N ILE A 32 4.26 10.33 0.14
CA ILE A 32 4.22 8.89 -0.05
C ILE A 32 4.09 8.55 -1.52
N LEU A 33 3.25 9.28 -2.25
CA LEU A 33 3.06 9.09 -3.69
C LEU A 33 4.40 9.21 -4.43
N GLU A 34 5.16 10.26 -4.15
CA GLU A 34 6.47 10.47 -4.76
C GLU A 34 7.47 9.38 -4.38
N MET A 35 7.45 8.96 -3.11
CA MET A 35 8.29 7.88 -2.63
C MET A 35 8.04 6.57 -3.39
N MET A 36 6.77 6.21 -3.56
CA MET A 36 6.40 4.99 -4.27
C MET A 36 6.67 5.07 -5.77
N LYS A 37 6.51 6.24 -6.38
CA LYS A 37 6.91 6.45 -7.78
C LYS A 37 8.41 6.21 -7.96
N ASP A 38 9.21 6.70 -7.02
CA ASP A 38 10.66 6.54 -7.06
C ASP A 38 11.06 5.06 -6.92
N ILE A 39 10.44 4.36 -6.00
CA ILE A 39 10.72 2.95 -5.74
C ILE A 39 10.33 2.07 -6.93
N THR A 40 9.13 2.27 -7.47
CA THR A 40 8.56 1.35 -8.46
C THR A 40 8.87 1.72 -9.90
N GLY A 41 9.05 3.00 -10.18
CA GLY A 41 9.18 3.50 -11.55
C GLY A 41 7.89 3.38 -12.35
N LEU A 42 6.75 3.13 -11.69
CA LEU A 42 5.47 2.89 -12.33
C LEU A 42 4.49 4.05 -12.05
N PRO A 43 3.48 4.24 -12.92
CA PRO A 43 2.46 5.24 -12.66
C PRO A 43 1.51 4.79 -11.56
N PRO A 44 1.03 5.72 -10.70
CA PRO A 44 0.04 5.39 -9.69
C PRO A 44 -1.34 5.18 -10.34
N LYS A 45 -2.11 4.30 -9.75
CA LYS A 45 -3.50 4.07 -10.13
C LYS A 45 -4.38 4.07 -8.89
N LYS A 46 -5.58 4.56 -9.02
CA LYS A 46 -6.56 4.47 -7.93
C LYS A 46 -7.24 3.11 -7.99
N TRP A 47 -7.27 2.41 -6.86
CA TRP A 47 -7.89 1.09 -6.71
C TRP A 47 -9.02 1.19 -5.69
N GLY A 48 -10.17 0.63 -6.03
CA GLY A 48 -11.34 0.71 -5.15
C GLY A 48 -11.72 2.14 -4.85
N ASP A 49 -12.21 2.39 -3.63
CA ASP A 49 -12.73 3.70 -3.24
C ASP A 49 -11.64 4.66 -2.73
N ALA A 50 -10.59 4.15 -2.13
CA ALA A 50 -9.66 4.98 -1.38
C ALA A 50 -8.23 4.45 -1.37
N MET A 51 -7.85 3.59 -2.30
CA MET A 51 -6.51 3.02 -2.35
C MET A 51 -5.75 3.53 -3.57
N ILE A 52 -4.46 3.79 -3.39
CA ILE A 52 -3.57 4.16 -4.48
C ILE A 52 -2.53 3.05 -4.59
N GLY A 53 -2.43 2.45 -5.76
CA GLY A 53 -1.56 1.31 -5.97
C GLY A 53 -0.61 1.48 -7.14
N PHE A 54 0.46 0.71 -7.12
CA PHE A 54 1.51 0.71 -8.14
C PHE A 54 1.73 -0.72 -8.61
N GLY A 55 1.76 -0.90 -9.93
CA GLY A 55 1.94 -2.20 -10.54
C GLY A 55 0.68 -3.03 -10.52
N ASN A 56 0.83 -4.26 -10.98
CA ASN A 56 -0.27 -5.21 -11.03
C ASN A 56 0.25 -6.60 -10.71
N TYR A 57 -0.41 -7.27 -9.79
CA TYR A 57 -0.11 -8.65 -9.41
C TYR A 57 -1.36 -9.48 -9.62
N HIS A 58 -1.27 -10.47 -10.51
CA HIS A 58 -2.37 -11.40 -10.73
C HIS A 58 -2.24 -12.57 -9.76
N TYR A 59 -3.27 -12.79 -8.94
CA TYR A 59 -3.29 -13.90 -7.98
C TYR A 59 -4.33 -14.93 -8.37
N LYS A 60 -4.05 -16.19 -7.99
CA LYS A 60 -4.97 -17.29 -8.19
C LYS A 60 -4.90 -18.23 -7.00
N TYR A 61 -6.03 -18.44 -6.35
CA TYR A 61 -6.13 -19.37 -5.23
C TYR A 61 -6.42 -20.79 -5.73
N LYS A 62 -6.13 -21.78 -4.89
CA LYS A 62 -6.42 -23.19 -5.20
C LYS A 62 -7.91 -23.41 -5.46
N SER A 63 -8.78 -22.62 -4.88
CA SER A 63 -10.23 -22.67 -5.09
C SER A 63 -10.67 -22.24 -6.49
N GLY A 64 -9.74 -21.66 -7.28
CA GLY A 64 -10.04 -21.11 -8.59
C GLY A 64 -10.36 -19.63 -8.58
N HIS A 65 -10.53 -19.01 -7.41
CA HIS A 65 -10.71 -17.57 -7.32
C HIS A 65 -9.43 -16.85 -7.76
N GLU A 66 -9.55 -15.90 -8.65
CA GLU A 66 -8.42 -15.14 -9.14
C GLU A 66 -8.79 -13.68 -9.36
N GLY A 67 -7.78 -12.83 -9.42
CA GLY A 67 -7.96 -11.41 -9.64
C GLY A 67 -6.65 -10.68 -9.71
N ASP A 68 -6.73 -9.36 -9.77
CA ASP A 68 -5.57 -8.50 -9.83
C ASP A 68 -5.55 -7.57 -8.62
N ILE A 69 -4.34 -7.28 -8.15
CA ILE A 69 -4.10 -6.31 -7.08
C ILE A 69 -2.80 -5.55 -7.39
N PHE A 70 -2.64 -4.37 -6.83
CA PHE A 70 -1.38 -3.64 -6.95
C PHE A 70 -0.25 -4.39 -6.23
N GLN A 71 0.99 -4.10 -6.60
CA GLN A 71 2.16 -4.70 -5.97
C GLN A 71 2.50 -4.03 -4.65
N VAL A 72 2.40 -2.71 -4.58
CA VAL A 72 2.45 -1.93 -3.35
C VAL A 72 1.47 -0.79 -3.47
N GLY A 73 0.99 -0.30 -2.34
CA GLY A 73 0.06 0.80 -2.34
C GLY A 73 -0.14 1.40 -0.96
N PHE A 74 -0.98 2.43 -0.92
CA PHE A 74 -1.34 3.06 0.34
C PHE A 74 -2.75 3.61 0.26
N SER A 75 -3.32 3.88 1.44
CA SER A 75 -4.65 4.48 1.54
C SER A 75 -4.65 5.52 2.65
N PRO A 76 -4.93 6.80 2.32
CA PRO A 76 -5.11 7.83 3.34
C PRO A 76 -6.50 7.67 3.97
N ARG A 77 -6.56 6.97 5.10
CA ARG A 77 -7.79 6.74 5.84
C ARG A 77 -8.10 7.92 6.75
N LYS A 78 -9.30 7.94 7.30
CA LYS A 78 -9.76 9.04 8.15
C LYS A 78 -8.87 9.25 9.37
N SER A 79 -8.45 8.17 10.02
CA SER A 79 -7.69 8.23 11.27
C SER A 79 -6.21 7.88 11.13
N TYR A 80 -5.78 7.38 9.97
CA TYR A 80 -4.41 6.92 9.78
C TYR A 80 -4.08 6.78 8.29
N LEU A 81 -2.78 6.58 8.02
CA LEU A 81 -2.28 6.25 6.69
C LEU A 81 -1.97 4.76 6.69
N SER A 82 -2.55 4.02 5.75
CA SER A 82 -2.38 2.56 5.63
C SER A 82 -1.47 2.25 4.46
N PHE A 83 -0.46 1.40 4.69
CA PHE A 83 0.46 0.94 3.65
C PHE A 83 0.24 -0.54 3.40
N TYR A 84 0.07 -0.90 2.14
CA TYR A 84 -0.08 -2.30 1.74
C TYR A 84 1.28 -2.78 1.25
N LEU A 85 2.02 -3.45 2.13
CA LEU A 85 3.41 -3.85 1.88
C LEU A 85 3.52 -5.30 1.42
N PHE A 86 3.47 -6.24 2.36
CA PHE A 86 3.55 -7.66 2.09
C PHE A 86 3.12 -8.43 3.34
N TYR A 87 2.66 -9.65 3.14
CA TYR A 87 2.28 -10.51 4.26
C TYR A 87 3.53 -10.88 5.06
N GLY A 88 3.47 -10.65 6.37
CA GLY A 88 4.61 -10.95 7.25
C GLY A 88 5.61 -9.82 7.41
N TYR A 89 5.28 -8.60 6.96
CA TYR A 89 6.19 -7.46 7.09
C TYR A 89 6.64 -7.21 8.54
N LYS A 90 5.80 -7.57 9.51
CA LYS A 90 6.11 -7.39 10.94
C LYS A 90 7.36 -8.13 11.38
N HIS A 91 7.74 -9.17 10.69
CA HIS A 91 8.93 -9.96 11.01
C HIS A 91 10.20 -9.43 10.33
N HIS A 92 10.08 -8.40 9.51
CA HIS A 92 11.25 -7.81 8.87
C HIS A 92 12.11 -7.10 9.91
N PRO A 93 13.45 -7.31 9.90
CA PRO A 93 14.33 -6.70 10.91
C PRO A 93 14.24 -5.18 11.01
N LEU A 94 13.97 -4.49 9.91
CA LEU A 94 13.87 -3.03 9.89
C LEU A 94 12.68 -2.49 10.69
N MET A 95 11.70 -3.32 11.00
CA MET A 95 10.53 -2.87 11.77
C MET A 95 10.90 -2.33 13.14
N THR A 96 12.00 -2.82 13.74
CA THR A 96 12.47 -2.32 15.04
C THR A 96 12.96 -0.88 14.98
N LYS A 97 13.25 -0.38 13.78
CA LYS A 97 13.80 0.96 13.57
C LYS A 97 12.80 1.93 12.95
N LEU A 98 11.60 1.44 12.62
CA LEU A 98 10.61 2.25 11.90
C LEU A 98 10.05 3.40 12.72
N GLY A 99 9.66 3.15 13.96
CA GLY A 99 8.99 4.11 14.81
C GLY A 99 7.58 3.69 15.15
N LYS A 100 6.74 4.65 15.49
CA LYS A 100 5.39 4.41 15.99
C LYS A 100 4.48 3.93 14.85
N HIS A 101 3.92 2.74 15.00
CA HIS A 101 3.03 2.15 14.00
C HIS A 101 2.09 1.13 14.64
N LYS A 102 1.07 0.77 13.85
CA LYS A 102 0.14 -0.33 14.15
C LYS A 102 -0.08 -1.09 12.86
N GLY A 103 -0.84 -2.14 12.88
CA GLY A 103 -1.24 -2.79 11.65
C GLY A 103 -1.56 -4.26 11.79
N GLY A 104 -2.09 -4.80 10.70
CA GLY A 104 -2.44 -6.20 10.56
C GLY A 104 -1.35 -7.00 9.85
N LYS A 105 -1.76 -8.05 9.15
CA LYS A 105 -0.81 -9.02 8.56
C LYS A 105 -0.07 -8.50 7.34
N ALA A 106 -0.72 -7.66 6.54
CA ALA A 106 -0.13 -7.08 5.33
C ALA A 106 -0.23 -5.57 5.29
N CYS A 107 -0.92 -4.94 6.22
CA CYS A 107 -1.17 -3.50 6.24
C CYS A 107 -0.48 -2.86 7.43
N LEU A 108 0.41 -1.93 7.13
CA LEU A 108 1.09 -1.10 8.13
C LEU A 108 0.36 0.22 8.25
N ASN A 109 -0.02 0.60 9.46
CA ASN A 109 -0.75 1.86 9.71
C ASN A 109 0.09 2.82 10.54
N ILE A 110 0.12 4.07 10.12
CA ILE A 110 0.78 5.16 10.87
C ILE A 110 -0.15 6.35 10.93
N ASN A 111 -0.01 7.18 11.96
CA ASN A 111 -0.83 8.39 12.07
C ASN A 111 -0.31 9.49 11.15
N LYS A 112 1.00 9.65 11.06
CA LYS A 112 1.64 10.66 10.22
C LYS A 112 3.07 10.23 9.91
N LEU A 113 3.65 10.74 8.82
CA LEU A 113 5.02 10.41 8.44
C LEU A 113 6.05 10.81 9.48
N ALA A 114 5.79 11.88 10.23
CA ALA A 114 6.71 12.33 11.29
C ALA A 114 6.90 11.31 12.40
N ASP A 115 5.99 10.34 12.54
CA ASP A 115 6.07 9.29 13.56
C ASP A 115 7.05 8.17 13.19
N VAL A 116 7.51 8.13 11.96
CA VAL A 116 8.37 7.04 11.47
C VAL A 116 9.61 7.57 10.77
N ASP A 117 10.60 6.69 10.62
CA ASP A 117 11.80 6.98 9.85
C ASP A 117 11.50 6.73 8.37
N GLU A 118 11.51 7.80 7.56
CA GLU A 118 11.17 7.69 6.15
C GLU A 118 12.14 6.80 5.37
N ASP A 119 13.42 6.79 5.72
CA ASP A 119 14.40 5.93 5.05
C ASP A 119 14.10 4.45 5.30
N ILE A 120 13.70 4.13 6.52
CA ILE A 120 13.31 2.77 6.88
C ILE A 120 12.01 2.39 6.17
N LEU A 121 11.05 3.31 6.14
CA LEU A 121 9.78 3.09 5.43
C LEU A 121 10.04 2.85 3.93
N TYR A 122 10.92 3.64 3.32
CA TYR A 122 11.31 3.47 1.92
C TYR A 122 11.83 2.04 1.66
N LYS A 123 12.73 1.57 2.51
CA LYS A 123 13.31 0.22 2.37
C LYS A 123 12.25 -0.87 2.52
N LEU A 124 11.30 -0.70 3.43
CA LEU A 124 10.22 -1.67 3.62
C LEU A 124 9.29 -1.72 2.41
N ILE A 125 8.95 -0.55 1.85
CA ILE A 125 8.13 -0.47 0.65
C ILE A 125 8.86 -1.13 -0.53
N GLU A 126 10.13 -0.83 -0.69
CA GLU A 126 10.96 -1.40 -1.75
C GLU A 126 11.02 -2.93 -1.63
N PHE A 127 11.24 -3.43 -0.43
CA PHE A 127 11.25 -4.87 -0.16
C PHE A 127 9.91 -5.51 -0.55
N GLY A 128 8.80 -4.87 -0.19
CA GLY A 128 7.47 -5.35 -0.52
C GLY A 128 7.24 -5.41 -2.03
N PHE A 129 7.66 -4.36 -2.73
CA PHE A 129 7.52 -4.29 -4.17
C PHE A 129 8.33 -5.39 -4.88
N LEU A 130 9.59 -5.56 -4.48
CA LEU A 130 10.46 -6.58 -5.07
C LEU A 130 9.97 -7.99 -4.74
N SER A 131 9.44 -8.21 -3.54
CA SER A 131 8.91 -9.50 -3.13
C SER A 131 7.66 -9.89 -3.93
N SER A 132 6.81 -8.92 -4.25
CA SER A 132 5.59 -9.18 -5.02
C SER A 132 5.91 -9.59 -6.47
N ALA A 133 7.04 -9.14 -6.99
CA ALA A 133 7.46 -9.51 -8.34
C ALA A 133 7.95 -10.98 -8.42
N GLY A 134 8.15 -11.64 -7.27
CA GLY A 134 8.62 -13.01 -7.22
C GLY A 134 7.57 -14.09 -7.48
N GLY A 135 6.31 -13.72 -7.67
CA GLY A 135 5.26 -14.66 -8.07
C GLY A 135 4.41 -15.25 -6.95
N ASP A 136 4.79 -15.05 -5.70
CA ASP A 136 3.95 -15.43 -4.56
C ASP A 136 2.90 -14.37 -4.31
N ASN A 137 1.73 -14.77 -3.80
CA ASN A 137 0.68 -13.82 -3.47
C ASN A 137 1.01 -13.11 -2.14
N PRO A 138 1.54 -11.87 -2.17
CA PRO A 138 1.91 -11.16 -0.95
C PRO A 138 0.73 -10.70 -0.13
N TYR A 139 -0.49 -10.78 -0.69
CA TYR A 139 -1.71 -10.31 -0.05
C TYR A 139 -2.71 -11.42 0.22
N ALA A 140 -2.24 -12.67 0.33
CA ALA A 140 -3.11 -13.84 0.48
C ALA A 140 -4.11 -13.74 1.63
N LYS A 141 -3.80 -12.94 2.65
CA LYS A 141 -4.69 -12.75 3.82
C LYS A 141 -4.97 -11.27 4.07
N MET A 142 -5.06 -10.49 3.00
CA MET A 142 -5.26 -9.06 3.08
C MET A 142 -6.57 -8.67 3.79
N GLU A 143 -7.60 -9.50 3.67
CA GLU A 143 -8.88 -9.26 4.32
C GLU A 143 -8.80 -9.25 5.85
N SER A 144 -7.68 -9.71 6.40
CA SER A 144 -7.49 -9.70 7.85
C SER A 144 -6.70 -8.50 8.36
N CYS A 145 -6.49 -7.51 7.52
CA CYS A 145 -5.85 -6.25 7.92
C CYS A 145 -6.73 -5.40 8.83
#